data_09820689ad6b47e41a389014422bf891
#
_entry.id   09820689ad6b47e41a389014422bf891
#
_cell.length_a   1.000
_cell.length_b   1.000
_cell.length_c   1.000
_cell.angle_alpha   90.00
_cell.angle_beta   90.00
_cell.angle_gamma   90.00
#
_symmetry.space_group_name_H-M   'P 1'
#
loop_
_entity.id
_entity.type
_entity.pdbx_description
1 polymer ?
#
loop_
_entity_poly.entity_id
_entity_poly.type
_entity_poly.pdbx_seq_one_letter_code
_entity_poly.pdbx_strand_id
1 'polypeptide(L)'
;RKVRDLLLQPVITRDNVTMQIDTVVFFQVMDAKLYTYGVNQPIAAIESLSATTLRNIIGEMELDHTLTSRDVINGKITAILDEATDKWGIKVNRVEVKNIIPPREIQEAMEKQMKAEREKRAVILKADGEKQAAITAAEGEKEAAILRADAVKQQRILEAEGEAQAILAVQKANADAIRLLNEAMPNDKVASSRMAVI
;
A
#
# COMPACT_ATOMS: atom_id res chain seq x y z
N ARG A 1 -22.63 -30.48 -16.65
CA ARG A 1 -21.30 -30.23 -16.07
C ARG A 1 -20.99 -31.34 -15.08
N LYS A 2 -19.84 -31.97 -15.18
CA LYS A 2 -19.34 -32.98 -14.27
C LYS A 2 -18.05 -32.47 -13.63
N VAL A 3 -17.85 -32.82 -12.36
CA VAL A 3 -16.64 -32.47 -11.61
C VAL A 3 -15.98 -33.79 -11.22
N ARG A 4 -14.69 -33.89 -11.40
CA ARG A 4 -13.89 -35.02 -10.97
C ARG A 4 -12.70 -34.55 -10.15
N ASP A 5 -12.65 -35.00 -8.90
CA ASP A 5 -11.47 -34.88 -8.06
C ASP A 5 -10.47 -35.92 -8.47
N LEU A 6 -9.24 -35.50 -8.78
CA LEU A 6 -8.12 -36.37 -9.02
C LEU A 6 -7.37 -36.58 -7.70
N LEU A 7 -7.07 -37.82 -7.39
CA LEU A 7 -6.31 -38.19 -6.20
C LEU A 7 -4.91 -37.55 -6.21
N LEU A 8 -4.33 -37.41 -5.03
CA LEU A 8 -2.96 -36.95 -4.82
C LEU A 8 -1.99 -37.62 -5.76
N GLN A 9 -1.35 -36.85 -6.63
CA GLN A 9 -0.36 -37.31 -7.59
C GLN A 9 1.04 -36.94 -7.14
N PRO A 10 1.97 -37.90 -7.03
CA PRO A 10 3.38 -37.58 -6.78
C PRO A 10 3.98 -36.97 -8.04
N VAL A 11 4.58 -35.79 -7.89
CA VAL A 11 5.27 -35.08 -8.97
C VAL A 11 6.65 -34.64 -8.49
N ILE A 12 7.60 -34.52 -9.42
CA ILE A 12 8.97 -34.07 -9.12
C ILE A 12 9.19 -32.75 -9.85
N THR A 13 9.64 -31.75 -9.13
CA THR A 13 9.99 -30.45 -9.71
C THR A 13 11.35 -30.48 -10.38
N ARG A 14 11.68 -29.38 -11.12
CA ARG A 14 12.96 -29.22 -11.82
C ARG A 14 14.16 -29.28 -10.85
N ASP A 15 13.99 -28.76 -9.63
CA ASP A 15 14.98 -28.80 -8.54
C ASP A 15 14.97 -30.10 -7.72
N ASN A 16 14.37 -31.16 -8.29
CA ASN A 16 14.36 -32.53 -7.76
C ASN A 16 13.62 -32.68 -6.42
N VAL A 17 12.62 -31.87 -6.15
CA VAL A 17 11.76 -32.00 -4.98
C VAL A 17 10.51 -32.80 -5.33
N THR A 18 10.28 -33.91 -4.60
CA THR A 18 9.05 -34.69 -4.75
C THR A 18 7.94 -34.07 -3.93
N MET A 19 6.81 -33.73 -4.56
CA MET A 19 5.63 -33.23 -3.88
C MET A 19 4.37 -33.96 -4.30
N GLN A 20 3.30 -33.77 -3.53
CA GLN A 20 1.98 -34.31 -3.82
C GLN A 20 1.04 -33.20 -4.20
N ILE A 21 0.35 -33.36 -5.32
CA ILE A 21 -0.58 -32.35 -5.85
C ILE A 21 -1.93 -32.99 -6.11
N ASP A 22 -2.98 -32.33 -5.62
CA ASP A 22 -4.39 -32.61 -5.96
C ASP A 22 -4.84 -31.70 -7.06
N THR A 23 -5.62 -32.22 -7.99
CA THR A 23 -6.28 -31.41 -9.01
C THR A 23 -7.76 -31.76 -9.15
N VAL A 24 -8.56 -30.77 -9.53
CA VAL A 24 -9.98 -30.93 -9.84
C VAL A 24 -10.21 -30.54 -11.29
N VAL A 25 -10.85 -31.41 -12.04
CA VAL A 25 -11.19 -31.17 -13.46
C VAL A 25 -12.68 -30.94 -13.61
N PHE A 26 -13.03 -29.78 -14.16
CA PHE A 26 -14.40 -29.42 -14.51
C PHE A 26 -14.60 -29.60 -16.01
N PHE A 27 -15.45 -30.55 -16.38
CA PHE A 27 -15.72 -30.84 -17.77
C PHE A 27 -17.20 -31.03 -18.08
N GLN A 28 -17.53 -31.00 -19.34
CA GLN A 28 -18.86 -31.30 -19.85
C GLN A 28 -18.78 -32.18 -21.07
N VAL A 29 -19.73 -33.07 -21.22
CA VAL A 29 -19.89 -33.91 -22.43
C VAL A 29 -20.63 -33.11 -23.49
N MET A 30 -20.00 -32.90 -24.63
CA MET A 30 -20.57 -32.17 -25.77
C MET A 30 -21.19 -33.13 -26.76
N ASP A 31 -20.56 -34.27 -26.99
CA ASP A 31 -21.06 -35.31 -27.90
C ASP A 31 -21.10 -36.66 -27.16
N ALA A 32 -22.33 -37.16 -26.95
CA ALA A 32 -22.54 -38.43 -26.26
C ALA A 32 -22.05 -39.65 -27.08
N LYS A 33 -22.04 -39.57 -28.40
CA LYS A 33 -21.55 -40.64 -29.26
C LYS A 33 -20.05 -40.77 -29.17
N LEU A 34 -19.34 -39.67 -29.32
CA LEU A 34 -17.88 -39.63 -29.17
C LEU A 34 -17.46 -39.99 -27.76
N TYR A 35 -18.21 -39.56 -26.76
CA TYR A 35 -17.95 -39.94 -25.36
C TYR A 35 -18.05 -41.44 -25.10
N THR A 36 -19.00 -42.13 -25.77
CA THR A 36 -19.25 -43.54 -25.52
C THR A 36 -18.35 -44.43 -26.39
N TYR A 37 -18.06 -44.04 -27.62
CA TYR A 37 -17.36 -44.87 -28.61
C TYR A 37 -15.97 -44.34 -28.98
N GLY A 38 -15.64 -43.10 -28.65
CA GLY A 38 -14.38 -42.46 -29.05
C GLY A 38 -13.19 -42.88 -28.18
N VAL A 39 -13.44 -43.27 -26.94
CA VAL A 39 -12.38 -43.70 -25.99
C VAL A 39 -12.94 -44.72 -25.03
N ASN A 40 -12.12 -45.72 -24.70
CA ASN A 40 -12.44 -46.69 -23.64
C ASN A 40 -12.24 -46.04 -22.27
N GLN A 41 -13.27 -46.00 -21.43
CA GLN A 41 -13.27 -45.38 -20.11
C GLN A 41 -12.83 -43.89 -20.12
N PRO A 42 -13.66 -42.98 -20.64
CA PRO A 42 -13.31 -41.57 -20.80
C PRO A 42 -12.80 -40.87 -19.53
N ILE A 43 -13.38 -41.24 -18.39
CA ILE A 43 -13.00 -40.66 -17.09
C ILE A 43 -11.56 -41.07 -16.71
N ALA A 44 -11.25 -42.36 -16.81
CA ALA A 44 -9.90 -42.85 -16.53
C ALA A 44 -8.85 -42.28 -17.50
N ALA A 45 -9.25 -42.07 -18.75
CA ALA A 45 -8.40 -41.42 -19.74
C ALA A 45 -8.10 -39.96 -19.38
N ILE A 46 -9.09 -39.17 -18.92
CA ILE A 46 -8.90 -37.80 -18.43
C ILE A 46 -8.00 -37.80 -17.21
N GLU A 47 -8.20 -38.72 -16.25
CA GLU A 47 -7.37 -38.84 -15.05
C GLU A 47 -5.90 -39.11 -15.40
N SER A 48 -5.65 -40.09 -16.26
CA SER A 48 -4.30 -40.43 -16.71
C SER A 48 -3.62 -39.30 -17.48
N LEU A 49 -4.36 -38.66 -18.38
CA LEU A 49 -3.86 -37.51 -19.14
C LEU A 49 -3.55 -36.33 -18.24
N SER A 50 -4.43 -36.01 -17.29
CA SER A 50 -4.24 -34.95 -16.30
C SER A 50 -2.99 -35.19 -15.45
N ALA A 51 -2.81 -36.42 -14.96
CA ALA A 51 -1.66 -36.79 -14.16
C ALA A 51 -0.34 -36.66 -14.94
N THR A 52 -0.33 -37.09 -16.21
CA THR A 52 0.85 -37.00 -17.07
C THR A 52 1.17 -35.54 -17.44
N THR A 53 0.15 -34.76 -17.78
CA THR A 53 0.30 -33.34 -18.12
C THR A 53 0.79 -32.54 -16.90
N LEU A 54 0.20 -32.79 -15.73
CA LEU A 54 0.65 -32.17 -14.48
C LEU A 54 2.12 -32.45 -14.21
N ARG A 55 2.54 -33.73 -14.34
CA ARG A 55 3.93 -34.14 -14.13
C ARG A 55 4.89 -33.43 -15.08
N ASN A 56 4.53 -33.26 -16.34
CA ASN A 56 5.36 -32.56 -17.31
C ASN A 56 5.48 -31.08 -16.98
N ILE A 57 4.38 -30.41 -16.70
CA ILE A 57 4.38 -28.97 -16.37
C ILE A 57 5.18 -28.68 -15.11
N ILE A 58 4.97 -29.47 -14.05
CA ILE A 58 5.69 -29.31 -12.77
C ILE A 58 7.16 -29.67 -12.91
N GLY A 59 7.50 -30.69 -13.74
CA GLY A 59 8.90 -31.07 -14.02
C GLY A 59 9.74 -29.97 -14.69
N GLU A 60 9.11 -28.97 -15.31
CA GLU A 60 9.77 -27.79 -15.88
C GLU A 60 9.90 -26.63 -14.90
N MET A 61 9.19 -26.70 -13.76
CA MET A 61 9.09 -25.60 -12.78
C MET A 61 9.90 -25.89 -11.52
N GLU A 62 10.45 -24.85 -10.91
CA GLU A 62 11.07 -24.90 -9.60
C GLU A 62 9.99 -24.92 -8.49
N LEU A 63 10.34 -25.40 -7.31
CA LEU A 63 9.42 -25.52 -6.18
C LEU A 63 8.73 -24.20 -5.85
N ASP A 64 9.48 -23.13 -5.67
CA ASP A 64 8.94 -21.80 -5.31
C ASP A 64 7.97 -21.28 -6.37
N HIS A 65 8.30 -21.52 -7.64
CA HIS A 65 7.46 -21.11 -8.75
C HIS A 65 6.17 -21.93 -8.84
N THR A 66 6.26 -23.23 -8.54
CA THR A 66 5.11 -24.13 -8.46
C THR A 66 4.13 -23.70 -7.36
N LEU A 67 4.62 -23.26 -6.21
CA LEU A 67 3.80 -22.83 -5.08
C LEU A 67 3.10 -21.50 -5.34
N THR A 68 3.73 -20.59 -6.10
CA THR A 68 3.25 -19.21 -6.32
C THR A 68 2.45 -19.02 -7.60
N SER A 69 2.64 -19.88 -8.63
CA SER A 69 2.10 -19.69 -9.97
C SER A 69 0.97 -20.67 -10.32
N ARG A 70 0.05 -20.91 -9.39
CA ARG A 70 -1.09 -21.81 -9.58
C ARG A 70 -1.93 -21.51 -10.81
N ASP A 71 -2.16 -20.21 -11.08
CA ASP A 71 -2.96 -19.77 -12.23
C ASP A 71 -2.32 -20.15 -13.57
N VAL A 72 -1.00 -20.05 -13.64
CA VAL A 72 -0.24 -20.47 -14.85
C VAL A 72 -0.34 -21.99 -15.07
N ILE A 73 -0.22 -22.76 -13.99
CA ILE A 73 -0.36 -24.23 -14.02
C ILE A 73 -1.77 -24.60 -14.46
N ASN A 74 -2.80 -24.02 -13.84
CA ASN A 74 -4.20 -24.24 -14.16
C ASN A 74 -4.49 -23.95 -15.64
N GLY A 75 -4.00 -22.81 -16.15
CA GLY A 75 -4.17 -22.41 -17.54
C GLY A 75 -3.52 -23.38 -18.53
N LYS A 76 -2.28 -23.78 -18.28
CA LYS A 76 -1.53 -24.74 -19.11
C LYS A 76 -2.20 -26.11 -19.14
N ILE A 77 -2.59 -26.64 -17.97
CA ILE A 77 -3.27 -27.94 -17.90
C ILE A 77 -4.60 -27.89 -18.62
N THR A 78 -5.40 -26.83 -18.41
CA THR A 78 -6.71 -26.69 -19.06
C THR A 78 -6.58 -26.68 -20.59
N ALA A 79 -5.64 -25.92 -21.15
CA ALA A 79 -5.41 -25.85 -22.58
C ALA A 79 -5.03 -27.21 -23.19
N ILE A 80 -4.09 -27.93 -22.58
CA ILE A 80 -3.63 -29.23 -23.07
C ILE A 80 -4.73 -30.29 -22.96
N LEU A 81 -5.46 -30.29 -21.85
CA LEU A 81 -6.56 -31.23 -21.65
C LEU A 81 -7.72 -30.96 -22.60
N ASP A 82 -8.11 -29.70 -22.79
CA ASP A 82 -9.21 -29.34 -23.70
C ASP A 82 -8.91 -29.78 -25.13
N GLU A 83 -7.70 -29.52 -25.64
CA GLU A 83 -7.25 -29.94 -26.96
C GLU A 83 -7.26 -31.48 -27.11
N ALA A 84 -6.79 -32.19 -26.11
CA ALA A 84 -6.71 -33.65 -26.18
C ALA A 84 -8.10 -34.32 -26.07
N THR A 85 -8.99 -33.77 -25.23
CA THR A 85 -10.30 -34.37 -24.93
C THR A 85 -11.39 -33.98 -25.92
N ASP A 86 -11.15 -32.98 -26.75
CA ASP A 86 -12.09 -32.57 -27.82
C ASP A 86 -12.44 -33.72 -28.75
N LYS A 87 -11.45 -34.55 -29.09
CA LYS A 87 -11.62 -35.78 -29.92
C LYS A 87 -12.52 -36.84 -29.29
N TRP A 88 -12.74 -36.76 -27.98
CA TRP A 88 -13.61 -37.66 -27.23
C TRP A 88 -14.98 -37.06 -26.95
N GLY A 89 -15.31 -35.91 -27.58
CA GLY A 89 -16.56 -35.18 -27.36
C GLY A 89 -16.69 -34.63 -25.93
N ILE A 90 -15.58 -34.36 -25.30
CA ILE A 90 -15.50 -33.79 -23.94
C ILE A 90 -14.84 -32.43 -24.00
N LYS A 91 -15.49 -31.44 -23.40
CA LYS A 91 -14.91 -30.12 -23.22
C LYS A 91 -14.46 -29.92 -21.78
N VAL A 92 -13.18 -29.64 -21.60
CA VAL A 92 -12.61 -29.28 -20.32
C VAL A 92 -12.76 -27.77 -20.14
N ASN A 93 -13.60 -27.36 -19.19
CA ASN A 93 -13.88 -25.96 -18.94
C ASN A 93 -12.80 -25.32 -18.06
N ARG A 94 -12.32 -26.05 -17.06
CA ARG A 94 -11.38 -25.57 -16.07
C ARG A 94 -10.70 -26.73 -15.36
N VAL A 95 -9.43 -26.54 -15.03
CA VAL A 95 -8.67 -27.39 -14.14
C VAL A 95 -8.14 -26.52 -13.02
N GLU A 96 -8.26 -27.00 -11.79
CA GLU A 96 -7.75 -26.29 -10.61
C GLU A 96 -6.86 -27.18 -9.79
N VAL A 97 -5.70 -26.64 -9.43
CA VAL A 97 -4.82 -27.23 -8.42
C VAL A 97 -5.39 -26.90 -7.04
N LYS A 98 -5.77 -27.93 -6.31
CA LYS A 98 -6.39 -27.83 -4.99
C LYS A 98 -5.34 -27.66 -3.89
N ASN A 99 -4.47 -28.66 -3.72
CA ASN A 99 -3.42 -28.65 -2.73
C ASN A 99 -2.06 -28.96 -3.39
N ILE A 100 -1.02 -28.30 -2.92
CA ILE A 100 0.38 -28.60 -3.25
C ILE A 100 1.07 -28.86 -1.92
N ILE A 101 1.51 -30.09 -1.70
CA ILE A 101 2.08 -30.56 -0.43
C ILE A 101 3.55 -30.91 -0.67
N PRO A 102 4.51 -30.06 -0.30
CA PRO A 102 5.92 -30.39 -0.36
C PRO A 102 6.31 -31.35 0.77
N PRO A 103 7.50 -31.98 0.70
CA PRO A 103 8.02 -32.80 1.78
C PRO A 103 8.12 -32.00 3.09
N ARG A 104 7.92 -32.68 4.19
CA ARG A 104 7.86 -32.06 5.53
C ARG A 104 9.13 -31.29 5.90
N GLU A 105 10.29 -31.80 5.54
CA GLU A 105 11.58 -31.15 5.79
C GLU A 105 11.71 -29.81 5.07
N ILE A 106 11.23 -29.74 3.83
CA ILE A 106 11.22 -28.52 3.04
C ILE A 106 10.20 -27.53 3.59
N GLN A 107 9.02 -28.01 3.98
CA GLN A 107 7.99 -27.17 4.59
C GLN A 107 8.50 -26.50 5.88
N GLU A 108 9.15 -27.25 6.76
CA GLU A 108 9.76 -26.71 7.98
C GLU A 108 10.89 -25.70 7.69
N ALA A 109 11.72 -25.97 6.67
CA ALA A 109 12.76 -25.03 6.25
C ALA A 109 12.17 -23.71 5.71
N MET A 110 11.14 -23.80 4.86
CA MET A 110 10.44 -22.64 4.33
C MET A 110 9.74 -21.82 5.43
N GLU A 111 9.11 -22.50 6.40
CA GLU A 111 8.49 -21.81 7.53
C GLU A 111 9.51 -21.01 8.36
N LYS A 112 10.68 -21.60 8.62
CA LYS A 112 11.78 -20.91 9.32
C LYS A 112 12.31 -19.72 8.53
N GLN A 113 12.51 -19.88 7.23
CA GLN A 113 12.96 -18.82 6.35
C GLN A 113 11.94 -17.67 6.30
N MET A 114 10.66 -17.98 6.10
CA MET A 114 9.59 -16.99 6.08
C MET A 114 9.45 -16.24 7.42
N LYS A 115 9.62 -16.95 8.54
CA LYS A 115 9.60 -16.33 9.87
C LYS A 115 10.75 -15.35 10.01
N ALA A 116 11.97 -15.75 9.67
CA ALA A 116 13.14 -14.87 9.74
C ALA A 116 13.02 -13.65 8.83
N GLU A 117 12.47 -13.83 7.62
CA GLU A 117 12.23 -12.71 6.69
C GLU A 117 11.16 -11.73 7.22
N ARG A 118 10.07 -12.24 7.81
CA ARG A 118 9.05 -11.41 8.45
C ARG A 118 9.61 -10.64 9.64
N GLU A 119 10.41 -11.27 10.47
CA GLU A 119 11.08 -10.63 11.60
C GLU A 119 12.03 -9.52 11.12
N LYS A 120 12.85 -9.79 10.10
CA LYS A 120 13.72 -8.79 9.48
C LYS A 120 12.92 -7.59 8.94
N ARG A 121 11.86 -7.85 8.20
CA ARG A 121 10.99 -6.78 7.67
C ARG A 121 10.32 -5.97 8.79
N ALA A 122 9.88 -6.63 9.85
CA ALA A 122 9.28 -5.96 11.00
C ALA A 122 10.28 -5.03 11.72
N VAL A 123 11.53 -5.46 11.90
CA VAL A 123 12.59 -4.63 12.51
C VAL A 123 12.92 -3.42 11.63
N ILE A 124 13.05 -3.62 10.31
CA ILE A 124 13.30 -2.52 9.36
C ILE A 124 12.15 -1.51 9.40
N LEU A 125 10.90 -1.98 9.28
CA LEU A 125 9.73 -1.11 9.28
C LEU A 125 9.59 -0.33 10.59
N LYS A 126 9.91 -0.97 11.71
CA LYS A 126 9.93 -0.30 13.03
C LYS A 126 10.98 0.79 13.08
N ALA A 127 12.21 0.51 12.66
CA ALA A 127 13.30 1.48 12.65
C ALA A 127 13.01 2.66 11.71
N ASP A 128 12.44 2.41 10.54
CA ASP A 128 12.02 3.45 9.61
C ASP A 128 10.88 4.30 10.18
N GLY A 129 9.92 3.67 10.86
CA GLY A 129 8.83 4.36 11.56
C GLY A 129 9.35 5.27 12.69
N GLU A 130 10.26 4.77 13.51
CA GLU A 130 10.90 5.56 14.57
C GLU A 130 11.70 6.75 14.02
N LYS A 131 12.47 6.52 12.95
CA LYS A 131 13.19 7.58 12.24
C LYS A 131 12.23 8.65 11.70
N GLN A 132 11.18 8.24 11.02
CA GLN A 132 10.20 9.17 10.44
C GLN A 132 9.46 9.95 11.53
N ALA A 133 9.09 9.30 12.62
CA ALA A 133 8.47 9.96 13.77
C ALA A 133 9.40 11.01 14.41
N ALA A 134 10.69 10.71 14.55
CA ALA A 134 11.68 11.64 15.09
C ALA A 134 11.87 12.86 14.15
N ILE A 135 11.93 12.64 12.82
CA ILE A 135 12.02 13.72 11.84
C ILE A 135 10.78 14.63 11.92
N THR A 136 9.59 14.04 11.89
CA THR A 136 8.33 14.81 11.95
C THR A 136 8.18 15.58 13.25
N ALA A 137 8.61 15.01 14.37
CA ALA A 137 8.61 15.71 15.66
C ALA A 137 9.57 16.90 15.65
N ALA A 138 10.80 16.74 15.14
CA ALA A 138 11.78 17.81 15.03
C ALA A 138 11.34 18.92 14.08
N GLU A 139 10.70 18.58 12.96
CA GLU A 139 10.10 19.54 12.03
C GLU A 139 8.96 20.33 12.70
N GLY A 140 8.08 19.66 13.43
CA GLY A 140 7.01 20.29 14.19
C GLY A 140 7.51 21.25 15.28
N GLU A 141 8.57 20.87 16.01
CA GLU A 141 9.21 21.75 17.00
C GLU A 141 9.82 23.00 16.34
N LYS A 142 10.51 22.81 15.22
CA LYS A 142 11.08 23.92 14.45
C LYS A 142 9.98 24.88 13.96
N GLU A 143 8.93 24.37 13.39
CA GLU A 143 7.82 25.18 12.90
C GLU A 143 7.10 25.92 14.04
N ALA A 144 6.86 25.24 15.16
CA ALA A 144 6.30 25.86 16.35
C ALA A 144 7.21 26.97 16.91
N ALA A 145 8.54 26.78 16.88
CA ALA A 145 9.49 27.81 17.33
C ALA A 145 9.48 29.04 16.40
N ILE A 146 9.41 28.83 15.09
CA ILE A 146 9.29 29.92 14.10
C ILE A 146 7.99 30.71 14.32
N LEU A 147 6.86 30.01 14.44
CA LEU A 147 5.56 30.67 14.67
C LEU A 147 5.52 31.46 15.97
N ARG A 148 6.14 30.95 17.04
CA ARG A 148 6.26 31.69 18.32
C ARG A 148 7.11 32.94 18.17
N ALA A 149 8.25 32.85 17.46
CA ALA A 149 9.12 34.00 17.22
C ALA A 149 8.41 35.07 16.36
N ASP A 150 7.68 34.67 15.33
CA ASP A 150 6.92 35.60 14.50
C ASP A 150 5.77 36.24 15.28
N ALA A 151 5.06 35.52 16.14
CA ALA A 151 4.03 36.06 17.00
C ALA A 151 4.59 37.10 17.94
N VAL A 152 5.73 36.86 18.61
CA VAL A 152 6.40 37.84 19.47
C VAL A 152 6.87 39.06 18.70
N LYS A 153 7.38 38.88 17.49
CA LYS A 153 7.77 39.98 16.61
C LYS A 153 6.56 40.87 16.25
N GLN A 154 5.45 40.26 15.84
CA GLN A 154 4.22 40.98 15.50
C GLN A 154 3.64 41.70 16.71
N GLN A 155 3.64 41.05 17.86
CA GLN A 155 3.19 41.69 19.10
C GLN A 155 3.99 42.97 19.40
N ARG A 156 5.31 42.91 19.33
CA ARG A 156 6.17 44.09 19.57
C ARG A 156 5.95 45.21 18.56
N ILE A 157 5.71 44.85 17.28
CA ILE A 157 5.41 45.86 16.25
C ILE A 157 4.07 46.53 16.57
N LEU A 158 3.03 45.79 16.88
CA LEU A 158 1.69 46.33 17.20
C LEU A 158 1.72 47.18 18.48
N GLU A 159 2.48 46.76 19.51
CA GLU A 159 2.70 47.55 20.73
C GLU A 159 3.39 48.89 20.41
N ALA A 160 4.47 48.87 19.62
CA ALA A 160 5.18 50.07 19.23
C ALA A 160 4.35 51.01 18.34
N GLU A 161 3.56 50.48 17.42
CA GLU A 161 2.63 51.24 16.59
C GLU A 161 1.50 51.85 17.45
N GLY A 162 0.96 51.09 18.40
CA GLY A 162 -0.03 51.59 19.36
C GLY A 162 0.49 52.73 20.24
N GLU A 163 1.71 52.59 20.76
CA GLU A 163 2.36 53.67 21.53
C GLU A 163 2.63 54.91 20.67
N ALA A 164 3.11 54.76 19.44
CA ALA A 164 3.32 55.85 18.51
C ALA A 164 2.03 56.56 18.18
N GLN A 165 0.95 55.84 17.94
CA GLN A 165 -0.39 56.46 17.69
C GLN A 165 -0.94 57.20 18.92
N ALA A 166 -0.76 56.62 20.10
CA ALA A 166 -1.16 57.25 21.35
C ALA A 166 -0.42 58.57 21.58
N ILE A 167 0.91 58.61 21.39
CA ILE A 167 1.73 59.80 21.48
C ILE A 167 1.26 60.86 20.46
N LEU A 168 1.03 60.46 19.20
CA LEU A 168 0.55 61.36 18.15
C LEU A 168 -0.83 61.94 18.50
N ALA A 169 -1.73 61.15 19.05
CA ALA A 169 -3.05 61.58 19.45
C ALA A 169 -2.98 62.61 20.60
N VAL A 170 -2.13 62.37 21.59
CA VAL A 170 -1.88 63.32 22.70
C VAL A 170 -1.27 64.59 22.20
N GLN A 171 -0.27 64.53 21.32
CA GLN A 171 0.36 65.74 20.74
C GLN A 171 -0.62 66.56 19.87
N LYS A 172 -1.49 65.90 19.08
CA LYS A 172 -2.56 66.57 18.35
C LYS A 172 -3.54 67.26 19.28
N ALA A 173 -3.99 66.58 20.32
CA ALA A 173 -4.89 67.16 21.32
C ALA A 173 -4.26 68.38 21.99
N ASN A 174 -3.00 68.32 22.36
CA ASN A 174 -2.28 69.46 22.92
C ASN A 174 -2.14 70.63 21.94
N ALA A 175 -1.81 70.36 20.68
CA ALA A 175 -1.73 71.38 19.63
C ALA A 175 -3.08 72.06 19.37
N ASP A 176 -4.16 71.29 19.32
CA ASP A 176 -5.50 71.82 19.15
C ASP A 176 -5.93 72.62 20.38
N ALA A 177 -5.61 72.20 21.59
CA ALA A 177 -5.84 72.97 22.81
C ALA A 177 -5.13 74.34 22.79
N ILE A 178 -3.83 74.33 22.38
CA ILE A 178 -3.03 75.54 22.25
C ILE A 178 -3.65 76.51 21.16
N ARG A 179 -4.11 75.90 20.05
CA ARG A 179 -4.77 76.70 18.99
C ARG A 179 -6.01 77.30 19.45
N LEU A 180 -6.88 76.60 20.16
CA LEU A 180 -8.11 77.12 20.77
C LEU A 180 -7.85 78.21 21.81
N LEU A 181 -6.82 78.09 22.63
CA LEU A 181 -6.35 79.07 23.57
C LEU A 181 -5.92 80.40 22.88
N ASN A 182 -5.14 80.24 21.76
CA ASN A 182 -4.67 81.37 20.99
C ASN A 182 -5.81 82.08 20.24
N GLU A 183 -6.83 81.37 19.78
CA GLU A 183 -8.05 81.94 19.15
C GLU A 183 -8.96 82.64 20.15
N ALA A 184 -9.01 82.14 21.40
CA ALA A 184 -9.82 82.67 22.46
C ALA A 184 -9.25 83.95 23.15
N MET A 185 -7.91 84.23 22.97
CA MET A 185 -7.26 85.44 23.54
C MET A 185 -7.07 86.44 22.44
N PRO A 186 -7.95 87.46 22.39
CA PRO A 186 -7.79 88.59 21.46
C PRO A 186 -6.60 89.45 21.89
N ASN A 187 -5.52 89.36 21.14
CA ASN A 187 -4.48 90.35 20.93
C ASN A 187 -3.89 91.02 22.16
N ASP A 188 -3.32 90.26 23.11
CA ASP A 188 -2.45 90.81 24.15
C ASP A 188 -0.99 90.38 23.96
N LYS A 189 -0.10 91.30 23.55
CA LYS A 189 1.32 91.13 23.28
C LYS A 189 2.14 90.71 24.50
N VAL A 190 1.49 90.30 25.60
CA VAL A 190 2.17 89.94 26.87
C VAL A 190 2.35 88.36 27.00
N ALA A 191 1.65 87.58 26.18
CA ALA A 191 1.66 86.14 26.35
C ALA A 191 2.90 85.45 25.73
N SER A 192 3.59 86.09 24.78
CA SER A 192 4.78 85.46 24.09
C SER A 192 6.09 85.43 24.91
N SER A 193 6.10 86.21 26.03
CA SER A 193 7.32 86.27 26.91
C SER A 193 7.33 85.23 28.06
N ARG A 194 6.20 84.55 28.32
CA ARG A 194 6.13 83.53 29.42
C ARG A 194 6.28 82.06 29.04
N MET A 195 6.35 81.78 27.76
CA MET A 195 6.45 80.42 27.25
C MET A 195 7.89 79.99 26.89
N ALA A 196 8.86 80.82 27.23
CA ALA A 196 10.29 80.52 26.95
C ALA A 196 11.02 79.90 28.18
N VAL A 197 10.30 79.59 29.28
CA VAL A 197 10.90 78.98 30.46
C VAL A 197 10.00 77.83 30.96
N ILE A 198 10.09 76.69 30.34
CA ILE A 198 10.05 75.32 30.93
C ILE A 198 10.64 74.29 29.94
#